data_f81293ec833a6c67496b7143d605d361
#
_entry.id   f81293ec833a6c67496b7143d605d361
#
_cell.length_a   1.000
_cell.length_b   1.000
_cell.length_c   1.000
_cell.angle_alpha   90.00
_cell.angle_beta   90.00
_cell.angle_gamma   90.00
#
_symmetry.space_group_name_H-M   'P 1'
#
loop_
_entity.id
_entity.type
_entity.pdbx_description
1 polymer ?
#
loop_
_entity_poly.entity_id
_entity_poly.type
_entity_poly.pdbx_seq_one_letter_code
_entity_poly.pdbx_strand_id
1 'polypeptide(L)' 'MSNPSSASFEQAKRDLEERIRELDERLHYEMRARGFDPAQDANLALTGPLAKLYLERETIREELETLTGSQNSTDV' A
#
# COMPACT_ATOMS: atom_id res chain seq x y z
N MET A 1 14.35 -7.34 27.80
CA MET A 1 14.65 -8.17 26.66
C MET A 1 13.67 -7.92 25.53
N SER A 2 14.15 -7.73 24.34
CA SER A 2 13.23 -7.41 23.27
C SER A 2 12.50 -8.67 22.80
N ASN A 3 11.29 -8.45 22.38
CA ASN A 3 10.43 -9.49 21.89
C ASN A 3 10.66 -9.65 20.38
N PRO A 4 11.20 -10.81 19.93
CA PRO A 4 11.46 -10.98 18.50
C PRO A 4 10.22 -10.81 17.65
N SER A 5 9.05 -11.21 18.17
CA SER A 5 7.81 -11.04 17.44
C SER A 5 7.49 -9.58 17.20
N SER A 6 7.76 -8.76 18.19
CA SER A 6 7.54 -7.33 18.09
C SER A 6 8.43 -6.71 17.03
N ALA A 7 9.71 -7.11 17.03
CA ALA A 7 10.65 -6.60 16.05
C ALA A 7 10.26 -7.02 14.65
N SER A 8 9.81 -8.27 14.49
CA SER A 8 9.37 -8.77 13.20
C SER A 8 8.13 -8.02 12.70
N PHE A 9 7.21 -7.74 13.60
CA PHE A 9 6.01 -7.00 13.27
C PHE A 9 6.36 -5.60 12.78
N GLU A 10 7.22 -4.91 13.51
CA GLU A 10 7.61 -3.56 13.14
C GLU A 10 8.32 -3.53 11.80
N GLN A 11 9.16 -4.52 11.55
CA GLN A 11 9.87 -4.58 10.30
C GLN A 11 8.90 -4.83 9.14
N ALA A 12 7.99 -5.77 9.32
CA ALA A 12 7.00 -6.07 8.29
C ALA A 12 6.14 -4.86 8.00
N LYS A 13 5.71 -4.17 9.04
CA LYS A 13 4.89 -2.97 8.88
C LYS A 13 5.64 -1.90 8.09
N ARG A 14 6.89 -1.68 8.43
CA ARG A 14 7.72 -0.69 7.76
C ARG A 14 7.92 -1.03 6.29
N ASP A 15 8.18 -2.30 6.01
CA ASP A 15 8.39 -2.74 4.64
C ASP A 15 7.14 -2.52 3.80
N LEU A 16 5.97 -2.82 4.36
CA LEU A 16 4.73 -2.62 3.63
C LEU A 16 4.45 -1.14 3.40
N GLU A 17 4.69 -0.32 4.42
CA GLU A 17 4.48 1.12 4.29
C GLU A 17 5.39 1.71 3.22
N GLU A 18 6.62 1.26 3.19
CA GLU A 18 7.56 1.75 2.20
C GLU A 18 7.17 1.30 0.80
N ARG A 19 6.70 0.07 0.69
CA ARG A 19 6.25 -0.45 -0.60
C ARG A 19 5.05 0.32 -1.11
N ILE A 20 4.11 0.63 -0.22
CA ILE A 20 2.94 1.42 -0.60
C ILE A 20 3.38 2.78 -1.13
N ARG A 21 4.32 3.41 -0.46
CA ARG A 21 4.80 4.73 -0.90
C ARG A 21 5.44 4.65 -2.26
N GLU A 22 6.26 3.63 -2.50
CA GLU A 22 6.90 3.45 -3.80
C GLU A 22 5.88 3.25 -4.90
N LEU A 23 4.90 2.40 -4.63
CA LEU A 23 3.87 2.13 -5.63
C LEU A 23 3.01 3.36 -5.89
N ASP A 24 2.74 4.12 -4.83
CA ASP A 24 1.96 5.34 -4.94
C ASP A 24 2.67 6.36 -5.81
N GLU A 25 3.97 6.55 -5.56
CA GLU A 25 4.76 7.48 -6.35
C GLU A 25 4.83 7.04 -7.80
N ARG A 26 5.01 5.77 -8.02
CA ARG A 26 5.11 5.24 -9.38
C ARG A 26 3.79 5.38 -10.11
N LEU A 27 2.69 5.07 -9.43
CA LEU A 27 1.37 5.22 -10.01
C LEU A 27 1.12 6.67 -10.40
N HIS A 28 1.41 7.58 -9.50
CA HIS A 28 1.19 8.99 -9.77
C HIS A 28 2.07 9.51 -10.91
N TYR A 29 3.31 9.03 -10.95
CA TYR A 29 4.20 9.40 -12.03
C TYR A 29 3.64 8.95 -13.38
N GLU A 30 3.19 7.70 -13.45
CA GLU A 30 2.65 7.15 -14.68
C GLU A 30 1.35 7.85 -15.08
N MET A 31 0.54 8.20 -14.11
CA MET A 31 -0.68 8.94 -14.37
C MET A 31 -0.37 10.29 -14.99
N ARG A 32 0.57 11.01 -14.40
CA ARG A 32 0.94 12.33 -14.92
C ARG A 32 1.52 12.22 -16.32
N ALA A 33 2.32 11.19 -16.55
CA ALA A 33 2.92 10.99 -17.87
C ALA A 33 1.87 10.76 -18.95
N ARG A 34 0.69 10.28 -18.54
CA ARG A 34 -0.41 10.01 -19.46
C ARG A 34 -1.50 11.07 -19.42
N GLY A 35 -1.27 12.16 -18.66
CA GLY A 35 -2.22 13.25 -18.61
C GLY A 35 -3.34 13.08 -17.62
N PHE A 36 -3.23 12.12 -16.72
CA PHE A 36 -4.23 11.94 -15.67
C PHE A 36 -3.86 12.74 -14.43
N ASP A 37 -4.88 13.13 -13.67
CA ASP A 37 -4.70 13.81 -12.41
C ASP A 37 -4.41 12.78 -11.32
N PRO A 38 -3.24 12.82 -10.69
CA PRO A 38 -2.92 11.83 -9.64
C PRO A 38 -3.89 11.82 -8.47
N ALA A 39 -4.56 12.93 -8.22
CA ALA A 39 -5.52 13.01 -7.13
C ALA A 39 -6.75 12.13 -7.37
N GLN A 40 -6.95 11.68 -8.60
CA GLN A 40 -8.10 10.87 -8.96
C GLN A 40 -7.75 9.41 -9.18
N ASP A 41 -6.66 8.95 -8.57
CA ASP A 41 -6.19 7.60 -8.81
C ASP A 41 -7.20 6.54 -8.39
N ALA A 42 -8.05 6.83 -7.42
CA ALA A 42 -9.04 5.88 -6.95
C ALA A 42 -10.34 5.93 -7.75
N ASN A 43 -10.51 6.97 -8.55
CA ASN A 43 -11.77 7.19 -9.27
C ASN A 43 -11.68 6.86 -10.76
N LEU A 44 -10.51 6.53 -11.23
CA LEU A 44 -10.32 6.29 -12.65
C LEU A 44 -10.52 4.84 -12.99
N ALA A 45 -11.05 4.58 -14.16
CA ALA A 45 -11.09 3.23 -14.70
C ALA A 45 -9.72 2.96 -15.31
N LEU A 46 -8.81 2.56 -14.45
CA LEU A 46 -7.42 2.36 -14.84
C LEU A 46 -7.27 1.08 -15.65
N THR A 47 -6.44 1.16 -16.68
CA THR A 47 -6.16 0.00 -17.52
C THR A 47 -4.66 -0.12 -17.72
N GLY A 48 -4.24 -1.31 -18.17
CA GLY A 48 -2.85 -1.55 -18.49
C GLY A 48 -1.94 -1.37 -17.29
N PRO A 49 -0.79 -0.71 -17.49
CA PRO A 49 0.17 -0.55 -16.39
C PRO A 49 -0.37 0.19 -15.19
N LEU A 50 -1.29 1.13 -15.41
CA LEU A 50 -1.88 1.87 -14.30
C LEU A 50 -2.73 0.95 -13.43
N ALA A 51 -3.53 0.10 -14.07
CA ALA A 51 -4.35 -0.83 -13.31
C ALA A 51 -3.48 -1.77 -12.49
N LYS A 52 -2.38 -2.22 -13.07
CA LYS A 52 -1.47 -3.13 -12.39
C LYS A 52 -0.87 -2.48 -11.15
N LEU A 53 -0.39 -1.25 -11.30
CA LEU A 53 0.19 -0.52 -10.17
C LEU A 53 -0.84 -0.25 -9.10
N TYR A 54 -2.03 0.13 -9.51
CA TYR A 54 -3.12 0.39 -8.58
C TYR A 54 -3.45 -0.87 -7.78
N LEU A 55 -3.59 -1.99 -8.47
CA LEU A 55 -3.95 -3.23 -7.79
C LEU A 55 -2.84 -3.71 -6.86
N GLU A 56 -1.59 -3.55 -7.28
CA GLU A 56 -0.48 -3.89 -6.41
C GLU A 56 -0.50 -3.05 -5.13
N ARG A 57 -0.74 -1.75 -5.29
CA ARG A 57 -0.81 -0.87 -4.14
C ARG A 57 -1.92 -1.28 -3.19
N GLU A 58 -3.10 -1.59 -3.76
CA GLU A 58 -4.23 -1.99 -2.93
C GLU A 58 -4.00 -3.30 -2.23
N THR A 59 -3.33 -4.24 -2.89
CA THR A 59 -2.99 -5.51 -2.27
C THR A 59 -2.07 -5.30 -1.08
N ILE A 60 -1.04 -4.48 -1.25
CA ILE A 60 -0.11 -4.21 -0.16
C ILE A 60 -0.81 -3.45 0.97
N ARG A 61 -1.69 -2.54 0.61
CA ARG A 61 -2.46 -1.80 1.61
C ARG A 61 -3.34 -2.74 2.43
N GLU A 62 -3.94 -3.72 1.78
CA GLU A 62 -4.72 -4.72 2.48
C GLU A 62 -3.86 -5.57 3.41
N GLU A 63 -2.66 -5.92 2.95
CA GLU A 63 -1.75 -6.66 3.80
C GLU A 63 -1.37 -5.87 5.03
N LEU A 64 -1.14 -4.57 4.85
CA LEU A 64 -0.81 -3.71 5.97
C LEU A 64 -1.99 -3.60 6.94
N GLU A 65 -3.19 -3.46 6.40
CA GLU A 65 -4.38 -3.42 7.22
C GLU A 65 -4.56 -4.70 8.01
N THR A 66 -4.35 -5.83 7.36
CA THR A 66 -4.45 -7.12 8.03
C THR A 66 -3.42 -7.23 9.14
N LEU A 67 -2.21 -6.80 8.85
CA LEU A 67 -1.13 -6.87 9.82
C LEU A 67 -1.41 -6.00 11.03
N THR A 68 -1.80 -4.74 10.80
CA THR A 68 -2.05 -3.81 11.90
C THR A 68 -3.42 -4.04 12.52
N GLY A 69 -4.38 -4.45 11.72
CA GLY A 69 -5.72 -4.73 12.21
C GLY A 69 -5.76 -5.91 13.15
N SER A 70 -4.90 -6.91 12.94
CA SER A 70 -4.82 -8.04 13.84
C SER A 70 -4.48 -7.61 15.25
N GLN A 71 -3.73 -6.53 15.36
CA GLN A 71 -3.36 -6.00 16.67
C GLN A 71 -4.54 -5.41 17.40
N ASN A 72 -5.51 -4.94 16.64
CA ASN A 72 -6.65 -4.22 17.21
C ASN A 72 -7.92 -5.04 17.26
N SER A 73 -7.89 -6.21 16.69
CA SER A 73 -9.12 -6.98 16.53
C SER A 73 -9.63 -7.58 17.81
N THR A 74 -8.86 -7.48 18.86
CA THR A 74 -9.23 -8.13 20.11
C THR A 74 -10.28 -7.38 20.89
N ASP A 75 -10.54 -6.18 20.52
CA ASP A 75 -11.48 -5.39 21.30
C ASP A 75 -12.93 -5.62 20.91
N VAL A 76 -13.14 -6.51 20.04
CA VAL A 76 -14.49 -6.85 19.62
C VAL A 76 -15.24 -7.56 20.71
#